data_7e8e199641c586a269b955c5f40a41ce
#
_entry.id   7e8e199641c586a269b955c5f40a41ce
#
_cell.length_a   1.000
_cell.length_b   1.000
_cell.length_c   1.000
_cell.angle_alpha   90.00
_cell.angle_beta   90.00
_cell.angle_gamma   90.00
#
_symmetry.space_group_name_H-M   'P 1'
#
loop_
_entity.id
_entity.type
_entity.pdbx_description
1 polymer ?
#
loop_
_entity_poly.entity_id
_entity_poly.type
_entity_poly.pdbx_seq_one_letter_code
_entity_poly.pdbx_strand_id
1 'polypeptide(L)'
;MGIEKPLVIFSDLDGTLLEFETYSWHEAAEALGLLVRRRIPLVLCTSKTRSEVEEFRAAFRNCDPFIVENGGAVYVPVRDWNRAVPGGVRIGEYWQIPLGKPYDVLLSAVAEIRKQTGLGLRGFADLEARQVAELTGLSLERARRAKEREFDEPLIVHGNEEQDLLAAWARKLGLRVSRGGRFWHLHGGADKGRAVKRVVSLYDQELGSVTTVGIGDSANDLPMLEAVDVPVLVQKPDGTYDDRVDLDCMPE
;
A
#
# COMPACT_ATOMS: atom_id res chain seq x y z
N MET A 1 -23.20 25.75 16.80
CA MET A 1 -23.02 24.46 16.10
C MET A 1 -21.64 24.49 15.48
N GLY A 2 -20.70 23.68 16.01
CA GLY A 2 -19.39 23.53 15.37
C GLY A 2 -19.62 22.91 13.99
N ILE A 3 -18.95 23.41 12.96
CA ILE A 3 -18.95 22.79 11.63
C ILE A 3 -18.24 21.45 11.83
N GLU A 4 -18.96 20.32 11.66
CA GLU A 4 -18.32 19.00 11.64
C GLU A 4 -17.28 19.00 10.51
N LYS A 5 -16.05 18.61 10.85
CA LYS A 5 -14.98 18.51 9.85
C LYS A 5 -15.34 17.42 8.83
N PRO A 6 -15.05 17.64 7.54
CA PRO A 6 -15.22 16.57 6.55
C PRO A 6 -14.43 15.33 6.92
N LEU A 7 -15.01 14.15 6.68
CA LEU A 7 -14.39 12.86 6.98
C LEU A 7 -13.64 12.34 5.74
N VAL A 8 -12.45 11.79 5.92
CA VAL A 8 -11.68 11.07 4.91
C VAL A 8 -11.25 9.71 5.48
N ILE A 9 -11.54 8.63 4.76
CA ILE A 9 -11.19 7.27 5.20
C ILE A 9 -10.01 6.76 4.40
N PHE A 10 -9.01 6.23 5.09
CA PHE A 10 -7.89 5.47 4.55
C PHE A 10 -8.09 4.01 4.89
N SER A 11 -8.00 3.12 3.91
CA SER A 11 -8.18 1.70 4.16
C SER A 11 -7.16 0.86 3.42
N ASP A 12 -6.60 -0.14 4.10
CA ASP A 12 -5.95 -1.24 3.42
C ASP A 12 -6.97 -2.07 2.62
N LEU A 13 -6.48 -2.95 1.76
CA LEU A 13 -7.28 -3.85 0.95
C LEU A 13 -7.31 -5.26 1.52
N ASP A 14 -6.18 -5.97 1.54
CA ASP A 14 -6.11 -7.39 1.87
C ASP A 14 -6.33 -7.63 3.37
N GLY A 15 -7.34 -8.41 3.73
CA GLY A 15 -7.70 -8.63 5.13
C GLY A 15 -8.49 -7.49 5.77
N THR A 16 -8.74 -6.40 5.05
CA THR A 16 -9.48 -5.22 5.51
C THR A 16 -10.77 -5.03 4.71
N LEU A 17 -10.70 -4.52 3.48
CA LEU A 17 -11.85 -4.41 2.57
C LEU A 17 -12.06 -5.68 1.74
N LEU A 18 -11.02 -6.49 1.60
CA LEU A 18 -11.04 -7.75 0.86
C LEU A 18 -10.84 -8.90 1.83
N GLU A 19 -11.63 -9.94 1.67
CA GLU A 19 -11.39 -11.22 2.32
C GLU A 19 -10.03 -11.78 1.86
N PHE A 20 -9.23 -12.24 2.81
CA PHE A 20 -7.83 -12.60 2.57
C PHE A 20 -7.63 -13.74 1.57
N GLU A 21 -8.53 -14.74 1.57
CA GLU A 21 -8.39 -15.92 0.70
C GLU A 21 -9.03 -15.73 -0.68
N THR A 22 -10.21 -15.11 -0.72
CA THR A 22 -11.03 -15.01 -1.94
C THR A 22 -10.88 -13.70 -2.69
N TYR A 23 -10.31 -12.67 -2.04
CA TYR A 23 -10.31 -11.28 -2.50
C TYR A 23 -11.72 -10.73 -2.75
N SER A 24 -12.72 -11.34 -2.11
CA SER A 24 -14.10 -10.85 -2.13
C SER A 24 -14.22 -9.59 -1.27
N TRP A 25 -14.97 -8.62 -1.77
CA TRP A 25 -15.33 -7.39 -1.03
C TRP A 25 -16.81 -7.37 -0.64
N HIS A 26 -17.47 -8.52 -0.71
CA HIS A 26 -18.93 -8.61 -0.50
C HIS A 26 -19.34 -8.13 0.89
N GLU A 27 -18.58 -8.49 1.92
CA GLU A 27 -18.81 -8.07 3.31
C GLU A 27 -18.68 -6.54 3.48
N ALA A 28 -17.79 -5.89 2.72
CA ALA A 28 -17.62 -4.45 2.74
C ALA A 28 -18.63 -3.67 1.86
N ALA A 29 -19.43 -4.36 1.05
CA ALA A 29 -20.27 -3.75 0.01
C ALA A 29 -21.27 -2.70 0.57
N GLU A 30 -21.88 -2.96 1.72
CA GLU A 30 -22.81 -2.04 2.36
C GLU A 30 -22.10 -0.76 2.81
N ALA A 31 -20.95 -0.90 3.47
CA ALA A 31 -20.13 0.22 3.92
C ALA A 31 -19.63 1.05 2.73
N LEU A 32 -19.09 0.41 1.68
CA LEU A 32 -18.66 1.08 0.45
C LEU A 32 -19.83 1.86 -0.19
N GLY A 33 -21.01 1.25 -0.26
CA GLY A 33 -22.23 1.91 -0.76
C GLY A 33 -22.63 3.12 0.10
N LEU A 34 -22.45 3.07 1.42
CA LEU A 34 -22.72 4.18 2.31
C LEU A 34 -21.75 5.34 2.07
N LEU A 35 -20.46 5.07 1.92
CA LEU A 35 -19.43 6.10 1.63
C LEU A 35 -19.77 6.84 0.34
N VAL A 36 -20.10 6.12 -0.73
CA VAL A 36 -20.50 6.70 -2.02
C VAL A 36 -21.74 7.59 -1.85
N ARG A 37 -22.79 7.11 -1.18
CA ARG A 37 -24.02 7.89 -0.96
C ARG A 37 -23.77 9.17 -0.16
N ARG A 38 -22.88 9.11 0.83
CA ARG A 38 -22.54 10.25 1.69
C ARG A 38 -21.41 11.12 1.14
N ARG A 39 -20.85 10.74 -0.01
CA ARG A 39 -19.69 11.43 -0.62
C ARG A 39 -18.51 11.55 0.35
N ILE A 40 -18.26 10.49 1.13
CA ILE A 40 -17.10 10.40 2.02
C ILE A 40 -15.96 9.81 1.20
N PRO A 41 -14.83 10.52 1.05
CA PRO A 41 -13.67 10.00 0.33
C PRO A 41 -13.12 8.72 0.97
N LEU A 42 -12.79 7.74 0.12
CA LEU A 42 -12.12 6.50 0.49
C LEU A 42 -10.78 6.40 -0.24
N VAL A 43 -9.70 6.57 0.48
CA VAL A 43 -8.34 6.45 -0.01
C VAL A 43 -7.85 5.02 0.22
N LEU A 44 -7.68 4.25 -0.84
CA LEU A 44 -7.09 2.92 -0.76
C LEU A 44 -5.58 3.06 -0.48
N CYS A 45 -5.06 2.34 0.53
CA CYS A 45 -3.68 2.41 0.98
C CYS A 45 -3.10 1.00 1.13
N THR A 46 -2.43 0.48 0.11
CA THR A 46 -2.14 -0.95 -0.01
C THR A 46 -0.70 -1.27 -0.44
N SER A 47 -0.29 -2.51 -0.27
CA SER A 47 0.94 -3.09 -0.83
C SER A 47 0.84 -3.43 -2.33
N LYS A 48 -0.38 -3.41 -2.89
CA LYS A 48 -0.62 -3.73 -4.30
C LYS A 48 -0.06 -2.66 -5.23
N THR A 49 0.17 -3.06 -6.49
CA THR A 49 0.55 -2.17 -7.59
C THR A 49 -0.61 -1.26 -8.00
N ARG A 50 -0.31 -0.20 -8.74
CA ARG A 50 -1.33 0.66 -9.36
C ARG A 50 -2.32 -0.14 -10.22
N SER A 51 -1.81 -1.03 -11.06
CA SER A 51 -2.62 -1.86 -11.96
C SER A 51 -3.60 -2.78 -11.22
N GLU A 52 -3.20 -3.32 -10.06
CA GLU A 52 -4.10 -4.09 -9.19
C GLU A 52 -5.16 -3.20 -8.56
N VAL A 53 -4.77 -2.02 -8.04
CA VAL A 53 -5.70 -1.09 -7.38
C VAL A 53 -6.75 -0.56 -8.34
N GLU A 54 -6.41 -0.30 -9.59
CA GLU A 54 -7.36 0.17 -10.62
C GLU A 54 -8.54 -0.81 -10.82
N GLU A 55 -8.32 -2.14 -10.70
CA GLU A 55 -9.40 -3.13 -10.73
C GLU A 55 -10.42 -2.90 -9.61
N PHE A 56 -9.93 -2.76 -8.37
CA PHE A 56 -10.80 -2.53 -7.20
C PHE A 56 -11.48 -1.17 -7.24
N ARG A 57 -10.77 -0.13 -7.65
CA ARG A 57 -11.36 1.21 -7.82
C ARG A 57 -12.53 1.20 -8.80
N ALA A 58 -12.40 0.48 -9.92
CA ALA A 58 -13.50 0.31 -10.87
C ALA A 58 -14.69 -0.41 -10.24
N ALA A 59 -14.44 -1.50 -9.48
CA ALA A 59 -15.48 -2.26 -8.78
C ALA A 59 -16.19 -1.43 -7.70
N PHE A 60 -15.45 -0.63 -6.93
CA PHE A 60 -15.98 0.23 -5.85
C PHE A 60 -16.56 1.55 -6.35
N ARG A 61 -16.41 1.87 -7.65
CA ARG A 61 -16.70 3.20 -8.23
C ARG A 61 -15.96 4.32 -7.50
N ASN A 62 -14.71 4.02 -7.12
CA ASN A 62 -13.85 4.93 -6.37
C ASN A 62 -13.13 5.89 -7.32
N CYS A 63 -13.26 7.20 -7.08
CA CYS A 63 -12.61 8.27 -7.83
C CYS A 63 -11.59 9.05 -6.98
N ASP A 64 -11.38 8.65 -5.75
CA ASP A 64 -10.49 9.32 -4.80
C ASP A 64 -9.01 9.04 -5.11
N PRO A 65 -8.07 9.80 -4.54
CA PRO A 65 -6.66 9.45 -4.52
C PRO A 65 -6.43 8.06 -3.92
N PHE A 66 -5.31 7.42 -4.27
CA PHE A 66 -4.94 6.12 -3.72
C PHE A 66 -3.43 6.00 -3.55
N ILE A 67 -3.02 5.12 -2.65
CA ILE A 67 -1.64 4.87 -2.23
C ILE A 67 -1.28 3.44 -2.59
N VAL A 68 -0.16 3.25 -3.26
CA VAL A 68 0.29 1.94 -3.75
C VAL A 68 1.64 1.56 -3.17
N GLU A 69 1.95 0.26 -3.23
CA GLU A 69 3.25 -0.31 -2.91
C GLU A 69 3.77 0.18 -1.55
N ASN A 70 2.92 0.05 -0.50
CA ASN A 70 3.21 0.44 0.88
C ASN A 70 3.64 1.91 1.04
N GLY A 71 3.05 2.81 0.25
CA GLY A 71 3.41 4.23 0.26
C GLY A 71 4.51 4.61 -0.73
N GLY A 72 4.78 3.75 -1.72
CA GLY A 72 5.74 4.01 -2.80
C GLY A 72 5.36 5.21 -3.65
N ALA A 73 4.07 5.38 -3.91
CA ALA A 73 3.51 6.56 -4.56
C ALA A 73 2.06 6.83 -4.15
N VAL A 74 1.66 8.09 -4.30
CA VAL A 74 0.27 8.52 -4.29
C VAL A 74 -0.16 8.83 -5.73
N TYR A 75 -1.32 8.33 -6.11
CA TYR A 75 -1.97 8.64 -7.38
C TYR A 75 -3.22 9.46 -7.13
N VAL A 76 -3.33 10.63 -7.78
CA VAL A 76 -4.47 11.53 -7.70
C VAL A 76 -5.12 11.62 -9.08
N PRO A 77 -6.40 11.23 -9.25
CA PRO A 77 -7.08 11.29 -10.54
C PRO A 77 -7.13 12.73 -11.07
N VAL A 78 -6.67 12.95 -12.30
CA VAL A 78 -6.66 14.30 -12.93
C VAL A 78 -8.08 14.83 -13.13
N ARG A 79 -9.03 13.94 -13.44
CA ARG A 79 -10.40 14.31 -13.77
C ARG A 79 -11.16 14.89 -12.58
N ASP A 80 -10.88 14.35 -11.38
CA ASP A 80 -11.60 14.67 -10.16
C ASP A 80 -10.84 15.72 -9.31
N TRP A 81 -9.62 16.11 -9.75
CA TRP A 81 -8.76 17.07 -9.07
C TRP A 81 -8.39 18.22 -9.99
N ASN A 82 -9.17 19.32 -9.92
CA ASN A 82 -9.16 20.43 -10.88
C ASN A 82 -7.89 21.29 -10.93
N ARG A 83 -6.84 20.93 -10.20
CA ARG A 83 -5.57 21.67 -10.15
C ARG A 83 -4.36 20.76 -10.19
N ALA A 84 -3.22 21.35 -10.54
CA ALA A 84 -1.96 20.64 -10.47
C ALA A 84 -1.65 20.25 -9.02
N VAL A 85 -1.21 19.02 -8.81
CA VAL A 85 -0.86 18.50 -7.50
C VAL A 85 0.61 18.85 -7.21
N PRO A 86 0.92 19.58 -6.13
CA PRO A 86 2.30 19.94 -5.81
C PRO A 86 3.20 18.69 -5.71
N GLY A 87 4.34 18.68 -6.37
CA GLY A 87 5.27 17.54 -6.40
C GLY A 87 4.78 16.34 -7.22
N GLY A 88 3.63 16.45 -7.89
CA GLY A 88 3.09 15.43 -8.77
C GLY A 88 3.60 15.56 -10.20
N VAL A 89 3.84 14.44 -10.85
CA VAL A 89 4.13 14.31 -12.28
C VAL A 89 2.91 13.69 -12.96
N ARG A 90 2.50 14.25 -14.10
CA ARG A 90 1.35 13.72 -14.82
C ARG A 90 1.72 12.42 -15.55
N ILE A 91 1.01 11.34 -15.22
CA ILE A 91 1.13 10.02 -15.84
C ILE A 91 -0.27 9.56 -16.27
N GLY A 92 -0.57 9.65 -17.55
CA GLY A 92 -1.89 9.31 -18.09
C GLY A 92 -3.01 10.11 -17.40
N GLU A 93 -3.92 9.39 -16.75
CA GLU A 93 -5.09 9.93 -16.06
C GLU A 93 -4.81 10.35 -14.61
N TYR A 94 -3.54 10.32 -14.15
CA TYR A 94 -3.17 10.60 -12.77
C TYR A 94 -2.07 11.64 -12.65
N TRP A 95 -2.09 12.34 -11.51
CA TRP A 95 -0.90 12.94 -10.91
C TRP A 95 -0.25 11.89 -10.02
N GLN A 96 0.96 11.43 -10.37
CA GLN A 96 1.77 10.56 -9.52
C GLN A 96 2.66 11.42 -8.63
N ILE A 97 2.60 11.19 -7.33
CA ILE A 97 3.53 11.75 -6.34
C ILE A 97 4.44 10.61 -5.89
N PRO A 98 5.66 10.49 -6.45
CA PRO A 98 6.59 9.45 -6.04
C PRO A 98 7.14 9.74 -4.64
N LEU A 99 7.11 8.77 -3.75
CA LEU A 99 7.64 8.83 -2.39
C LEU A 99 8.73 7.79 -2.15
N GLY A 100 8.71 6.72 -2.93
CA GLY A 100 9.73 5.65 -2.98
C GLY A 100 10.85 5.92 -3.99
N LYS A 101 11.75 4.97 -4.11
CA LYS A 101 12.75 4.93 -5.20
C LYS A 101 12.16 4.22 -6.42
N PRO A 102 12.51 4.66 -7.65
CA PRO A 102 12.07 4.00 -8.87
C PRO A 102 12.46 2.51 -8.91
N TYR A 103 11.66 1.71 -9.59
CA TYR A 103 11.82 0.25 -9.62
C TYR A 103 13.14 -0.22 -10.24
N ASP A 104 13.64 0.44 -11.25
CA ASP A 104 14.95 0.18 -11.88
C ASP A 104 16.13 0.34 -10.90
N VAL A 105 16.02 1.30 -9.97
CA VAL A 105 16.99 1.47 -8.88
C VAL A 105 16.95 0.26 -7.93
N LEU A 106 15.75 -0.24 -7.61
CA LEU A 106 15.59 -1.42 -6.76
C LEU A 106 16.15 -2.67 -7.43
N LEU A 107 15.89 -2.88 -8.72
CA LEU A 107 16.43 -4.02 -9.48
C LEU A 107 17.95 -3.97 -9.56
N SER A 108 18.51 -2.78 -9.78
CA SER A 108 19.97 -2.59 -9.77
C SER A 108 20.56 -2.93 -8.41
N ALA A 109 19.89 -2.55 -7.32
CA ALA A 109 20.33 -2.89 -5.97
C ALA A 109 20.24 -4.40 -5.70
N VAL A 110 19.20 -5.09 -6.14
CA VAL A 110 19.09 -6.56 -6.03
C VAL A 110 20.26 -7.24 -6.76
N ALA A 111 20.58 -6.78 -7.97
CA ALA A 111 21.73 -7.32 -8.73
C ALA A 111 23.06 -7.10 -8.00
N GLU A 112 23.28 -5.92 -7.41
CA GLU A 112 24.47 -5.64 -6.62
C GLU A 112 24.55 -6.48 -5.35
N ILE A 113 23.44 -6.64 -4.62
CA ILE A 113 23.39 -7.51 -3.42
C ILE A 113 23.73 -8.95 -3.79
N ARG A 114 23.15 -9.50 -4.85
CA ARG A 114 23.49 -10.85 -5.35
C ARG A 114 24.98 -11.00 -5.63
N LYS A 115 25.56 -10.03 -6.32
CA LYS A 115 26.97 -10.02 -6.68
C LYS A 115 27.91 -10.00 -5.46
N GLN A 116 27.57 -9.20 -4.46
CA GLN A 116 28.42 -9.00 -3.28
C GLN A 116 28.28 -10.09 -2.21
N THR A 117 27.11 -10.74 -2.16
CA THR A 117 26.80 -11.68 -1.08
C THR A 117 26.73 -13.14 -1.56
N GLY A 118 26.55 -13.36 -2.85
CA GLY A 118 26.27 -14.70 -3.38
C GLY A 118 24.86 -15.21 -3.06
N LEU A 119 23.99 -14.39 -2.46
CA LEU A 119 22.61 -14.78 -2.14
C LEU A 119 21.82 -15.12 -3.41
N GLY A 120 21.10 -16.23 -3.35
CA GLY A 120 20.18 -16.67 -4.41
C GLY A 120 18.85 -15.95 -4.42
N LEU A 121 18.84 -14.64 -4.13
CA LEU A 121 17.61 -13.84 -4.06
C LEU A 121 16.81 -13.98 -5.37
N ARG A 122 15.51 -14.21 -5.25
CA ARG A 122 14.58 -14.21 -6.39
C ARG A 122 13.46 -13.23 -6.08
N GLY A 123 13.20 -12.32 -6.99
CA GLY A 123 12.12 -11.36 -6.89
C GLY A 123 11.06 -11.54 -7.97
N PHE A 124 10.00 -10.73 -7.90
CA PHE A 124 8.93 -10.75 -8.91
C PHE A 124 9.43 -10.39 -10.31
N ALA A 125 10.52 -9.60 -10.42
CA ALA A 125 11.17 -9.33 -11.70
C ALA A 125 11.70 -10.60 -12.37
N ASP A 126 12.23 -11.55 -11.59
CA ASP A 126 12.85 -12.79 -12.09
C ASP A 126 11.83 -13.88 -12.44
N LEU A 127 10.60 -13.74 -12.00
CA LEU A 127 9.56 -14.76 -12.10
C LEU A 127 8.64 -14.50 -13.30
N GLU A 128 8.20 -15.56 -13.95
CA GLU A 128 7.08 -15.49 -14.88
C GLU A 128 5.76 -15.28 -14.13
N ALA A 129 4.76 -14.65 -14.78
CA ALA A 129 3.46 -14.43 -14.16
C ALA A 129 2.78 -15.71 -13.63
N ARG A 130 3.00 -16.86 -14.30
CA ARG A 130 2.52 -18.15 -13.83
C ARG A 130 3.16 -18.55 -12.51
N GLN A 131 4.47 -18.34 -12.35
CA GLN A 131 5.18 -18.63 -11.10
C GLN A 131 4.70 -17.71 -9.95
N VAL A 132 4.46 -16.44 -10.24
CA VAL A 132 3.85 -15.52 -9.25
C VAL A 132 2.45 -16.01 -8.87
N ALA A 133 1.61 -16.42 -9.82
CA ALA A 133 0.29 -16.97 -9.57
C ALA A 133 0.34 -18.22 -8.65
N GLU A 134 1.26 -19.14 -8.91
CA GLU A 134 1.47 -20.35 -8.10
C GLU A 134 1.91 -20.03 -6.67
N LEU A 135 2.80 -19.06 -6.50
CA LEU A 135 3.30 -18.62 -5.19
C LEU A 135 2.28 -17.86 -4.35
N THR A 136 1.41 -17.09 -5.00
CA THR A 136 0.48 -16.17 -4.34
C THR A 136 -0.94 -16.70 -4.24
N GLY A 137 -1.34 -17.64 -5.09
CA GLY A 137 -2.72 -18.06 -5.26
C GLY A 137 -3.54 -17.12 -6.16
N LEU A 138 -2.94 -16.09 -6.74
CA LEU A 138 -3.61 -15.17 -7.66
C LEU A 138 -3.97 -15.85 -8.98
N SER A 139 -5.02 -15.34 -9.64
CA SER A 139 -5.24 -15.69 -11.06
C SER A 139 -4.07 -15.18 -11.89
N LEU A 140 -3.85 -15.81 -13.08
CA LEU A 140 -2.78 -15.41 -13.97
C LEU A 140 -2.85 -13.93 -14.38
N GLU A 141 -4.06 -13.38 -14.53
CA GLU A 141 -4.27 -11.98 -14.85
C GLU A 141 -3.85 -11.06 -13.69
N ARG A 142 -4.28 -11.37 -12.47
CA ARG A 142 -3.87 -10.63 -11.26
C ARG A 142 -2.36 -10.74 -10.99
N ALA A 143 -1.77 -11.91 -11.23
CA ALA A 143 -0.33 -12.09 -11.13
C ALA A 143 0.46 -11.23 -12.14
N ARG A 144 -0.06 -11.02 -13.36
CA ARG A 144 0.53 -10.07 -14.31
C ARG A 144 0.49 -8.64 -13.76
N ARG A 145 -0.64 -8.22 -13.22
CA ARG A 145 -0.78 -6.89 -12.60
C ARG A 145 0.12 -6.73 -11.38
N ALA A 146 0.25 -7.74 -10.54
CA ALA A 146 1.13 -7.72 -9.36
C ALA A 146 2.62 -7.60 -9.72
N LYS A 147 3.00 -7.92 -10.95
CA LYS A 147 4.35 -7.72 -11.49
C LYS A 147 4.59 -6.31 -12.05
N GLU A 148 3.57 -5.50 -12.26
CA GLU A 148 3.69 -4.13 -12.76
C GLU A 148 4.14 -3.17 -11.65
N ARG A 149 5.30 -3.48 -11.03
CA ARG A 149 5.87 -2.74 -9.91
C ARG A 149 6.53 -1.44 -10.36
N GLU A 150 6.43 -0.42 -9.52
CA GLU A 150 7.01 0.89 -9.77
C GLU A 150 7.94 1.34 -8.63
N PHE A 151 7.74 0.87 -7.37
CA PHE A 151 8.45 1.37 -6.19
C PHE A 151 8.81 0.30 -5.15
N ASP A 152 8.52 -0.95 -5.39
CA ASP A 152 8.70 -2.07 -4.45
C ASP A 152 9.06 -3.34 -5.21
N GLU A 153 10.07 -4.09 -4.75
CA GLU A 153 10.40 -5.41 -5.27
C GLU A 153 10.15 -6.47 -4.21
N PRO A 154 9.11 -7.31 -4.37
CA PRO A 154 8.89 -8.47 -3.52
C PRO A 154 9.95 -9.54 -3.76
N LEU A 155 10.62 -9.98 -2.69
CA LEU A 155 11.70 -10.95 -2.71
C LEU A 155 11.33 -12.22 -1.94
N ILE A 156 11.75 -13.37 -2.46
CA ILE A 156 11.77 -14.65 -1.75
C ILE A 156 13.08 -14.71 -0.99
N VAL A 157 13.03 -14.88 0.33
CA VAL A 157 14.20 -14.95 1.21
C VAL A 157 14.04 -16.13 2.15
N HIS A 158 15.08 -16.93 2.31
CA HIS A 158 15.06 -18.15 3.10
C HIS A 158 15.93 -18.01 4.36
N GLY A 159 15.31 -18.18 5.53
CA GLY A 159 16.02 -18.16 6.81
C GLY A 159 16.50 -16.78 7.28
N ASN A 160 16.91 -16.71 8.55
CA ASN A 160 17.25 -15.45 9.20
C ASN A 160 18.58 -14.87 8.70
N GLU A 161 19.56 -15.71 8.37
CA GLU A 161 20.88 -15.28 7.89
C GLU A 161 20.79 -14.50 6.57
N GLU A 162 19.96 -15.00 5.61
CA GLU A 162 19.71 -14.28 4.37
C GLU A 162 19.00 -12.95 4.60
N GLN A 163 18.05 -12.92 5.55
CA GLN A 163 17.30 -11.72 5.91
C GLN A 163 18.22 -10.63 6.48
N ASP A 164 19.07 -10.99 7.43
CA ASP A 164 20.00 -10.05 8.06
C ASP A 164 21.01 -9.50 7.05
N LEU A 165 21.51 -10.36 6.18
CA LEU A 165 22.45 -9.98 5.14
C LEU A 165 21.80 -9.07 4.09
N LEU A 166 20.58 -9.41 3.65
CA LEU A 166 19.78 -8.58 2.76
C LEU A 166 19.51 -7.19 3.39
N ALA A 167 19.06 -7.15 4.65
CA ALA A 167 18.76 -5.91 5.33
C ALA A 167 20.01 -5.03 5.53
N ALA A 168 21.15 -5.64 5.85
CA ALA A 168 22.41 -4.93 5.99
C ALA A 168 22.88 -4.30 4.68
N TRP A 169 22.77 -5.04 3.56
CA TRP A 169 23.16 -4.53 2.25
C TRP A 169 22.17 -3.50 1.70
N ALA A 170 20.87 -3.72 1.88
CA ALA A 170 19.85 -2.72 1.51
C ALA A 170 20.17 -1.37 2.18
N ARG A 171 20.46 -1.37 3.50
CA ARG A 171 20.84 -0.15 4.23
C ARG A 171 22.10 0.52 3.67
N LYS A 172 23.14 -0.24 3.30
CA LYS A 172 24.34 0.30 2.65
C LYS A 172 24.02 1.02 1.33
N LEU A 173 23.01 0.54 0.60
CA LEU A 173 22.56 1.13 -0.65
C LEU A 173 21.49 2.23 -0.46
N GLY A 174 21.21 2.64 0.78
CA GLY A 174 20.20 3.65 1.10
C GLY A 174 18.76 3.18 0.88
N LEU A 175 18.54 1.86 0.94
CA LEU A 175 17.24 1.19 0.81
C LEU A 175 16.81 0.56 2.13
N ARG A 176 15.58 0.09 2.18
CA ARG A 176 15.00 -0.62 3.30
C ARG A 176 14.38 -1.94 2.86
N VAL A 177 14.26 -2.84 3.80
CA VAL A 177 13.57 -4.11 3.65
C VAL A 177 12.50 -4.19 4.73
N SER A 178 11.29 -4.52 4.33
CA SER A 178 10.17 -4.79 5.25
C SER A 178 9.60 -6.18 4.97
N ARG A 179 8.97 -6.78 5.96
CA ARG A 179 8.27 -8.06 5.80
C ARG A 179 6.80 -7.80 5.54
N GLY A 180 6.33 -8.21 4.36
CA GLY A 180 4.92 -8.41 4.08
C GLY A 180 4.44 -9.79 4.57
N GLY A 181 3.28 -10.25 4.13
CA GLY A 181 2.77 -11.56 4.53
C GLY A 181 3.72 -12.70 4.15
N ARG A 182 3.89 -12.94 2.85
CA ARG A 182 4.68 -14.05 2.29
C ARG A 182 6.06 -13.65 1.79
N PHE A 183 6.27 -12.37 1.49
CA PHE A 183 7.47 -11.85 0.81
C PHE A 183 8.16 -10.81 1.66
N TRP A 184 9.45 -10.65 1.39
CA TRP A 184 10.21 -9.49 1.81
C TRP A 184 10.14 -8.43 0.73
N HIS A 185 10.04 -7.18 1.10
CA HIS A 185 9.87 -6.05 0.21
C HIS A 185 11.09 -5.16 0.26
N LEU A 186 11.82 -5.07 -0.84
CA LEU A 186 12.90 -4.08 -0.99
C LEU A 186 12.30 -2.78 -1.55
N HIS A 187 12.50 -1.68 -0.83
CA HIS A 187 11.91 -0.38 -1.18
C HIS A 187 12.81 0.81 -0.78
N GLY A 188 12.52 1.97 -1.30
CA GLY A 188 13.27 3.21 -1.08
C GLY A 188 12.88 4.01 0.17
N GLY A 189 12.43 3.35 1.23
CA GLY A 189 11.96 4.02 2.44
C GLY A 189 10.54 4.57 2.32
N ALA A 190 9.74 4.00 1.41
CA ALA A 190 8.30 4.22 1.38
C ALA A 190 7.65 3.72 2.67
N ASP A 191 6.66 4.44 3.18
CA ASP A 191 5.78 3.99 4.24
C ASP A 191 4.38 4.57 4.07
N LYS A 192 3.37 3.81 4.50
CA LYS A 192 1.96 4.18 4.37
C LYS A 192 1.65 5.50 5.10
N GLY A 193 2.26 5.77 6.24
CA GLY A 193 2.00 6.96 7.05
C GLY A 193 2.46 8.26 6.37
N ARG A 194 3.65 8.25 5.73
CA ARG A 194 4.09 9.40 4.93
C ARG A 194 3.15 9.67 3.76
N ALA A 195 2.68 8.63 3.10
CA ALA A 195 1.75 8.75 1.99
C ALA A 195 0.38 9.27 2.46
N VAL A 196 -0.13 8.78 3.59
CA VAL A 196 -1.36 9.27 4.24
C VAL A 196 -1.23 10.76 4.55
N LYS A 197 -0.20 11.20 5.25
CA LYS A 197 0.05 12.63 5.56
C LYS A 197 0.08 13.49 4.29
N ARG A 198 0.62 12.95 3.20
CA ARG A 198 0.63 13.63 1.91
C ARG A 198 -0.77 13.81 1.33
N VAL A 199 -1.62 12.79 1.40
CA VAL A 199 -3.01 12.85 0.93
C VAL A 199 -3.86 13.75 1.84
N VAL A 200 -3.69 13.66 3.17
CA VAL A 200 -4.35 14.57 4.13
C VAL A 200 -4.07 16.03 3.78
N SER A 201 -2.80 16.37 3.52
CA SER A 201 -2.43 17.73 3.09
C SER A 201 -3.13 18.18 1.80
N LEU A 202 -3.47 17.27 0.89
CA LEU A 202 -4.24 17.59 -0.31
C LEU A 202 -5.71 17.87 0.03
N TYR A 203 -6.31 17.05 0.88
CA TYR A 203 -7.70 17.25 1.32
C TYR A 203 -7.85 18.49 2.19
N ASP A 204 -6.90 18.80 3.08
CA ASP A 204 -6.91 20.03 3.87
C ASP A 204 -6.92 21.29 2.99
N GLN A 205 -6.24 21.25 1.85
CA GLN A 205 -6.24 22.35 0.87
C GLN A 205 -7.56 22.46 0.09
N GLU A 206 -8.29 21.36 -0.09
CA GLU A 206 -9.55 21.32 -0.82
C GLU A 206 -10.77 21.60 0.07
N LEU A 207 -10.79 21.00 1.25
CA LEU A 207 -11.98 20.91 2.09
C LEU A 207 -11.83 21.71 3.41
N GLY A 208 -10.63 22.23 3.68
CA GLY A 208 -10.25 22.68 5.02
C GLY A 208 -9.86 21.49 5.89
N SER A 209 -9.60 21.74 7.18
CA SER A 209 -9.19 20.69 8.11
C SER A 209 -10.17 19.50 8.09
N VAL A 210 -9.68 18.32 7.80
CA VAL A 210 -10.46 17.06 7.75
C VAL A 210 -10.29 16.24 9.04
N THR A 211 -11.23 15.33 9.30
CA THR A 211 -11.06 14.24 10.25
C THR A 211 -10.71 12.97 9.48
N THR A 212 -9.71 12.24 9.93
CA THR A 212 -9.20 11.07 9.23
C THR A 212 -9.45 9.79 10.01
N VAL A 213 -9.87 8.72 9.29
CA VAL A 213 -10.01 7.36 9.83
C VAL A 213 -9.07 6.47 9.05
N GLY A 214 -8.28 5.65 9.72
CA GLY A 214 -7.43 4.62 9.10
C GLY A 214 -7.92 3.23 9.49
N ILE A 215 -8.05 2.34 8.52
CA ILE A 215 -8.52 0.96 8.73
C ILE A 215 -7.48 0.02 8.15
N GLY A 216 -6.96 -0.90 8.96
CA GLY A 216 -5.96 -1.89 8.56
C GLY A 216 -6.02 -3.14 9.43
N ASP A 217 -5.35 -4.22 9.03
CA ASP A 217 -5.42 -5.51 9.72
C ASP A 217 -4.08 -6.00 10.27
N SER A 218 -2.99 -5.40 9.87
CA SER A 218 -1.66 -5.98 10.11
C SER A 218 -0.56 -4.93 10.39
N ALA A 219 0.61 -5.42 10.82
CA ALA A 219 1.72 -4.56 11.23
C ALA A 219 2.24 -3.62 10.13
N ASN A 220 2.03 -3.93 8.85
CA ASN A 220 2.40 -3.02 7.76
C ASN A 220 1.48 -1.79 7.66
N ASP A 221 0.33 -1.80 8.37
CA ASP A 221 -0.62 -0.70 8.43
C ASP A 221 -0.34 0.27 9.59
N LEU A 222 0.47 -0.13 10.57
CA LEU A 222 0.80 0.71 11.72
C LEU A 222 1.20 2.14 11.33
N PRO A 223 2.08 2.36 10.34
CA PRO A 223 2.42 3.73 9.94
C PRO A 223 1.21 4.55 9.42
N MET A 224 0.22 3.89 8.79
CA MET A 224 -1.04 4.52 8.39
C MET A 224 -1.90 4.83 9.61
N LEU A 225 -2.08 3.84 10.51
CA LEU A 225 -2.91 3.98 11.72
C LEU A 225 -2.37 5.06 12.66
N GLU A 226 -1.05 5.19 12.79
CA GLU A 226 -0.40 6.26 13.55
C GLU A 226 -0.51 7.65 12.91
N ALA A 227 -0.88 7.71 11.64
CA ALA A 227 -0.93 8.97 10.88
C ALA A 227 -2.34 9.58 10.76
N VAL A 228 -3.36 8.93 11.33
CA VAL A 228 -4.77 9.34 11.27
C VAL A 228 -5.30 9.73 12.64
N ASP A 229 -6.46 10.43 12.69
CA ASP A 229 -7.10 10.84 13.93
C ASP A 229 -7.79 9.67 14.63
N VAL A 230 -8.37 8.73 13.86
CA VAL A 230 -9.11 7.57 14.37
C VAL A 230 -8.57 6.31 13.73
N PRO A 231 -7.67 5.57 14.39
CA PRO A 231 -7.19 4.27 13.92
C PRO A 231 -8.19 3.16 14.24
N VAL A 232 -8.34 2.23 13.29
CA VAL A 232 -9.18 1.04 13.43
C VAL A 232 -8.38 -0.17 12.99
N LEU A 233 -8.15 -1.12 13.91
CA LEU A 233 -7.52 -2.39 13.61
C LEU A 233 -8.60 -3.48 13.42
N VAL A 234 -8.56 -4.14 12.27
CA VAL A 234 -9.52 -5.19 11.92
C VAL A 234 -9.07 -6.53 12.51
N GLN A 235 -10.01 -7.25 13.10
CA GLN A 235 -9.79 -8.62 13.57
C GLN A 235 -9.70 -9.59 12.40
N LYS A 236 -8.84 -10.60 12.54
CA LYS A 236 -8.82 -11.76 11.65
C LYS A 236 -10.11 -12.59 11.81
N PRO A 237 -10.45 -13.46 10.85
CA PRO A 237 -11.65 -14.30 10.93
C PRO A 237 -11.73 -15.22 12.16
N ASP A 238 -10.60 -15.56 12.76
CA ASP A 238 -10.53 -16.33 14.00
C ASP A 238 -10.73 -15.50 15.27
N GLY A 239 -10.98 -14.19 15.13
CA GLY A 239 -11.18 -13.26 16.25
C GLY A 239 -9.90 -12.75 16.88
N THR A 240 -8.73 -13.10 16.36
CA THR A 240 -7.44 -12.58 16.81
C THR A 240 -7.03 -11.32 16.04
N TYR A 241 -6.03 -10.61 16.55
CA TYR A 241 -5.34 -9.55 15.83
C TYR A 241 -3.98 -10.04 15.31
N ASP A 242 -3.30 -9.24 14.52
CA ASP A 242 -1.91 -9.52 14.14
C ASP A 242 -1.03 -9.43 15.40
N ASP A 243 -0.33 -10.51 15.74
CA ASP A 243 0.54 -10.64 16.92
C ASP A 243 1.73 -9.69 16.94
N ARG A 244 2.02 -9.06 15.79
CA ARG A 244 3.07 -8.04 15.63
C ARG A 244 2.57 -6.63 15.96
N VAL A 245 1.27 -6.46 16.22
CA VAL A 245 0.65 -5.18 16.60
C VAL A 245 0.49 -5.15 18.12
N ASP A 246 1.16 -4.22 18.76
CA ASP A 246 0.98 -3.95 20.18
C ASP A 246 -0.28 -3.10 20.37
N LEU A 247 -1.35 -3.73 20.84
CA LEU A 247 -2.64 -3.07 21.03
C LEU A 247 -2.60 -2.01 22.15
N ASP A 248 -1.69 -2.15 23.11
CA ASP A 248 -1.55 -1.18 24.20
C ASP A 248 -0.92 0.14 23.72
N CYS A 249 -0.31 0.13 22.53
CA CYS A 249 0.27 1.31 21.88
C CYS A 249 -0.70 2.01 20.90
N MET A 250 -1.90 1.45 20.67
CA MET A 250 -2.91 2.08 19.83
C MET A 250 -3.60 3.21 20.59
N PRO A 251 -3.81 4.41 19.98
CA PRO A 251 -4.60 5.46 20.61
C PRO A 251 -6.05 4.99 20.84
N GLU A 252 -6.61 5.35 22.02
CA GLU A 252 -7.98 5.04 22.41
C GLU A 252 -9.03 5.73 21.50
#